data_10f43c8f32d16cefe76aa569d83be501
#
_entry.id   10f43c8f32d16cefe76aa569d83be501
#
_cell.length_a   1.000
_cell.length_b   1.000
_cell.length_c   1.000
_cell.angle_alpha   90.00
_cell.angle_beta   90.00
_cell.angle_gamma   90.00
#
_symmetry.space_group_name_H-M   'P 1'
#
loop_
_entity.id
_entity.type
_entity.pdbx_description
1 polymer ?
#
loop_
_entity_poly.entity_id
_entity_poly.type
_entity_poly.pdbx_seq_one_letter_code
_entity_poly.pdbx_strand_id
1 'polypeptide(L)'
;MSSFGISGTNAHMILEQASEASEAPEVSAGGVVPWLLSGRTEEALLDQVARLTEFVESAPELTPSAVATALASHRTAFGQRKAVVGSTRQELLDALRADTGVSGEAVAGRTVFVFPGQGSQWIGMAAG
;
A
#
# COMPACT_ATOMS: atom_id res chain seq x y z
N MET A 1 -25.03 -14.28 -18.64
CA MET A 1 -26.30 -13.52 -18.59
C MET A 1 -26.32 -12.59 -19.78
N SER A 2 -27.42 -12.60 -20.55
CA SER A 2 -27.55 -11.73 -21.73
C SER A 2 -28.92 -11.09 -21.70
N SER A 3 -29.00 -9.81 -22.04
CA SER A 3 -30.23 -9.05 -22.14
C SER A 3 -30.26 -8.33 -23.50
N PHE A 4 -31.35 -8.53 -24.24
CA PHE A 4 -31.56 -7.91 -25.55
C PHE A 4 -32.78 -7.00 -25.44
N GLY A 5 -32.58 -5.70 -25.57
CA GLY A 5 -33.66 -4.71 -25.52
C GLY A 5 -34.24 -4.43 -26.90
N ILE A 6 -35.56 -4.26 -26.99
CA ILE A 6 -36.29 -3.92 -28.24
C ILE A 6 -35.83 -2.56 -28.81
N SER A 7 -35.26 -1.68 -27.96
CA SER A 7 -34.76 -0.35 -28.33
C SER A 7 -33.30 -0.35 -28.82
N GLY A 8 -32.68 -1.49 -29.08
CA GLY A 8 -31.32 -1.59 -29.58
C GLY A 8 -30.22 -1.56 -28.51
N THR A 9 -30.57 -1.50 -27.23
CA THR A 9 -29.58 -1.62 -26.14
C THR A 9 -29.42 -3.09 -25.76
N ASN A 10 -28.26 -3.65 -26.03
CA ASN A 10 -27.92 -5.02 -25.68
C ASN A 10 -26.86 -5.03 -24.57
N ALA A 11 -27.02 -5.91 -23.59
CA ALA A 11 -26.04 -6.13 -22.54
C ALA A 11 -25.68 -7.61 -22.46
N HIS A 12 -24.40 -7.89 -22.37
CA HIS A 12 -23.87 -9.24 -22.16
C HIS A 12 -22.90 -9.22 -21.01
N MET A 13 -23.10 -10.11 -20.03
CA MET A 13 -22.22 -10.23 -18.87
C MET A 13 -21.82 -11.68 -18.66
N ILE A 14 -20.55 -11.92 -18.54
CA ILE A 14 -19.97 -13.20 -18.15
C ILE A 14 -19.46 -13.04 -16.73
N LEU A 15 -19.90 -13.91 -15.83
CA LEU A 15 -19.41 -13.97 -14.45
C LEU A 15 -18.71 -15.31 -14.29
N GLU A 16 -17.49 -15.26 -13.81
CA GLU A 16 -16.69 -16.41 -13.47
C GLU A 16 -16.31 -16.33 -12.00
N GLN A 17 -16.30 -17.47 -11.33
CA GLN A 17 -15.80 -17.53 -9.96
C GLN A 17 -14.30 -17.28 -10.00
N ALA A 18 -13.82 -16.36 -9.15
CA ALA A 18 -12.39 -16.15 -9.01
C ALA A 18 -11.70 -17.46 -8.61
N SER A 19 -10.55 -17.73 -9.19
CA SER A 19 -9.69 -18.83 -8.72
C SER A 19 -9.45 -18.67 -7.23
N GLU A 20 -9.42 -19.77 -6.48
CA GLU A 20 -9.03 -19.72 -5.07
C GLU A 20 -7.70 -18.96 -4.98
N ALA A 21 -7.69 -17.92 -4.13
CA ALA A 21 -6.50 -17.12 -3.95
C ALA A 21 -5.38 -18.06 -3.50
N SER A 22 -4.31 -18.13 -4.28
CA SER A 22 -3.08 -18.77 -3.82
C SER A 22 -2.71 -18.12 -2.49
N GLU A 23 -2.48 -18.93 -1.46
CA GLU A 23 -2.03 -18.42 -0.17
C GLU A 23 -0.89 -17.44 -0.42
N ALA A 24 -1.09 -16.19 0.00
CA ALA A 24 -0.06 -15.18 -0.12
C ALA A 24 1.19 -15.72 0.59
N PRO A 25 2.39 -15.59 0.00
CA PRO A 25 3.59 -16.07 0.64
C PRO A 25 3.65 -15.50 2.05
N GLU A 26 3.82 -16.36 3.05
CA GLU A 26 4.02 -15.94 4.44
C GLU A 26 5.21 -14.99 4.46
N VAL A 27 4.93 -13.71 4.52
CA VAL A 27 5.96 -12.70 4.77
C VAL A 27 6.42 -12.93 6.20
N SER A 28 7.68 -13.32 6.34
CA SER A 28 8.32 -13.65 7.61
C SER A 28 7.85 -12.72 8.72
N ALA A 29 7.28 -13.29 9.78
CA ALA A 29 6.86 -12.56 10.95
C ALA A 29 8.10 -11.97 11.63
N GLY A 30 8.31 -10.68 11.48
CA GLY A 30 9.38 -9.95 12.16
C GLY A 30 10.24 -9.13 11.20
N GLY A 31 9.87 -7.90 10.98
CA GLY A 31 10.66 -6.94 10.21
C GLY A 31 9.94 -5.60 10.15
N VAL A 32 10.69 -4.58 9.78
CA VAL A 32 10.14 -3.26 9.51
C VAL A 32 9.38 -3.30 8.20
N VAL A 33 8.11 -2.91 8.23
CA VAL A 33 7.25 -2.87 7.04
C VAL A 33 6.73 -1.46 6.78
N PRO A 34 6.62 -1.04 5.50
CA PRO A 34 5.97 0.20 5.14
C PRO A 34 4.46 -0.01 4.90
N TRP A 35 3.63 0.86 5.46
CA TRP A 35 2.25 1.02 5.02
C TRP A 35 2.16 2.20 4.05
N LEU A 36 1.73 1.90 2.82
CA LEU A 36 1.68 2.84 1.72
C LEU A 36 0.23 3.26 1.44
N LEU A 37 -0.05 4.55 1.59
CA LEU A 37 -1.36 5.12 1.33
C LEU A 37 -1.27 6.13 0.18
N SER A 38 -2.38 6.29 -0.52
CA SER A 38 -2.47 7.34 -1.53
C SER A 38 -3.90 7.83 -1.71
N GLY A 39 -4.01 9.08 -2.19
CA GLY A 39 -5.27 9.72 -2.51
C GLY A 39 -5.15 10.56 -3.78
N ARG A 40 -6.28 10.89 -4.39
CA ARG A 40 -6.30 11.82 -5.53
C ARG A 40 -6.02 13.25 -5.10
N THR A 41 -6.46 13.59 -3.90
CA THR A 41 -6.27 14.87 -3.24
C THR A 41 -5.70 14.62 -1.85
N GLU A 42 -5.20 15.65 -1.20
CA GLU A 42 -4.75 15.58 0.18
C GLU A 42 -5.89 15.18 1.13
N GLU A 43 -7.08 15.74 0.95
CA GLU A 43 -8.27 15.37 1.72
C GLU A 43 -8.62 13.87 1.57
N ALA A 44 -8.58 13.35 0.33
CA ALA A 44 -8.81 11.94 0.08
C ALA A 44 -7.72 11.05 0.69
N LEU A 45 -6.49 11.52 0.79
CA LEU A 45 -5.41 10.81 1.48
C LEU A 45 -5.66 10.78 2.99
N LEU A 46 -6.05 11.90 3.60
CA LEU A 46 -6.41 11.96 5.02
C LEU A 46 -7.58 11.03 5.36
N ASP A 47 -8.60 11.00 4.50
CA ASP A 47 -9.72 10.04 4.63
C ASP A 47 -9.25 8.58 4.58
N GLN A 48 -8.29 8.25 3.71
CA GLN A 48 -7.71 6.90 3.65
C GLN A 48 -6.93 6.56 4.93
N VAL A 49 -6.19 7.51 5.49
CA VAL A 49 -5.49 7.36 6.77
C VAL A 49 -6.49 7.04 7.88
N ALA A 50 -7.55 7.83 8.00
CA ALA A 50 -8.58 7.63 9.03
C ALA A 50 -9.26 6.25 8.89
N ARG A 51 -9.69 5.89 7.68
CA ARG A 51 -10.34 4.60 7.41
C ARG A 51 -9.42 3.40 7.66
N LEU A 52 -8.14 3.50 7.27
CA LEU A 52 -7.19 2.43 7.54
C LEU A 52 -6.97 2.25 9.04
N THR A 53 -6.84 3.36 9.77
CA THR A 53 -6.68 3.33 11.24
C THR A 53 -7.86 2.61 11.89
N GLU A 54 -9.09 3.04 11.60
CA GLU A 54 -10.32 2.43 12.13
C GLU A 54 -10.43 0.94 11.75
N PHE A 55 -10.14 0.61 10.48
CA PHE A 55 -10.18 -0.77 10.00
C PHE A 55 -9.20 -1.66 10.74
N VAL A 56 -7.94 -1.24 10.86
CA VAL A 56 -6.92 -2.01 11.56
C VAL A 56 -7.26 -2.13 13.05
N GLU A 57 -7.79 -1.11 13.69
CA GLU A 57 -8.24 -1.16 15.09
C GLU A 57 -9.35 -2.21 15.31
N SER A 58 -10.27 -2.32 14.37
CA SER A 58 -11.38 -3.26 14.43
C SER A 58 -11.01 -4.71 14.11
N ALA A 59 -9.84 -4.95 13.53
CA ALA A 59 -9.38 -6.26 13.07
C ALA A 59 -8.02 -6.66 13.71
N PRO A 60 -8.04 -7.09 14.99
CA PRO A 60 -6.83 -7.38 15.76
C PRO A 60 -6.00 -8.55 15.23
N GLU A 61 -6.60 -9.42 14.42
CA GLU A 61 -5.95 -10.57 13.79
C GLU A 61 -5.02 -10.19 12.63
N LEU A 62 -5.18 -9.00 12.07
CA LEU A 62 -4.36 -8.56 10.94
C LEU A 62 -2.91 -8.27 11.36
N THR A 63 -1.99 -8.91 10.69
CA THR A 63 -0.56 -8.65 10.89
C THR A 63 -0.11 -7.40 10.12
N PRO A 64 0.93 -6.68 10.61
CA PRO A 64 1.50 -5.54 9.89
C PRO A 64 1.89 -5.86 8.44
N SER A 65 2.44 -7.04 8.20
CA SER A 65 2.87 -7.51 6.88
C SER A 65 1.69 -7.80 5.95
N ALA A 66 0.60 -8.38 6.45
CA ALA A 66 -0.60 -8.62 5.66
C ALA A 66 -1.22 -7.29 5.17
N VAL A 67 -1.32 -6.31 6.06
CA VAL A 67 -1.80 -4.96 5.70
C VAL A 67 -0.85 -4.30 4.69
N ALA A 68 0.47 -4.36 4.90
CA ALA A 68 1.46 -3.81 3.98
C ALA A 68 1.34 -4.42 2.57
N THR A 69 1.21 -5.74 2.49
CA THR A 69 1.02 -6.46 1.22
C THR A 69 -0.28 -6.04 0.53
N ALA A 70 -1.38 -5.96 1.26
CA ALA A 70 -2.66 -5.54 0.71
C ALA A 70 -2.62 -4.11 0.17
N LEU A 71 -1.99 -3.18 0.91
CA LEU A 71 -1.83 -1.79 0.47
C LEU A 71 -0.96 -1.67 -0.78
N ALA A 72 0.12 -2.44 -0.87
CA ALA A 72 1.05 -2.38 -2.00
C ALA A 72 0.49 -3.05 -3.27
N SER A 73 -0.25 -4.17 -3.12
CA SER A 73 -0.63 -5.04 -4.24
C SER A 73 -2.06 -4.80 -4.74
N HIS A 74 -2.98 -4.39 -3.86
CA HIS A 74 -4.41 -4.33 -4.18
C HIS A 74 -4.99 -2.91 -4.18
N ARG A 75 -4.16 -1.87 -4.06
CA ARG A 75 -4.60 -0.48 -4.07
C ARG A 75 -4.01 0.29 -5.25
N THR A 76 -4.83 1.11 -5.87
CA THR A 76 -4.37 2.04 -6.91
C THR A 76 -3.49 3.10 -6.28
N ALA A 77 -2.31 3.34 -6.87
CA ALA A 77 -1.40 4.39 -6.43
C ALA A 77 -1.78 5.73 -7.09
N PHE A 78 -2.32 6.65 -6.31
CA PHE A 78 -2.67 8.01 -6.73
C PHE A 78 -1.51 8.99 -6.52
N GLY A 79 -1.71 10.27 -6.90
CA GLY A 79 -0.69 11.32 -6.85
C GLY A 79 -0.24 11.68 -5.44
N GLN A 80 -1.19 11.95 -4.54
CA GLN A 80 -0.85 12.25 -3.14
C GLN A 80 -0.53 10.95 -2.42
N ARG A 81 0.60 10.90 -1.73
CA ARG A 81 1.12 9.67 -1.12
C ARG A 81 1.60 9.88 0.30
N LYS A 82 1.45 8.85 1.12
CA LYS A 82 1.98 8.77 2.46
C LYS A 82 2.56 7.38 2.72
N ALA A 83 3.70 7.35 3.39
CA ALA A 83 4.32 6.13 3.89
C ALA A 83 4.59 6.26 5.37
N VAL A 84 4.14 5.29 6.15
CA VAL A 84 4.55 5.09 7.54
C VAL A 84 5.31 3.78 7.65
N VAL A 85 6.29 3.72 8.54
CA VAL A 85 7.18 2.57 8.67
C VAL A 85 7.20 2.14 10.14
N GLY A 86 7.10 0.86 10.39
CA GLY A 86 7.13 0.30 11.74
C GLY A 86 7.31 -1.22 11.73
N SER A 87 7.68 -1.76 12.88
CA SER A 87 7.86 -3.20 13.11
C SER A 87 6.66 -3.83 13.78
N THR A 88 5.89 -3.02 14.49
CA THR A 88 4.72 -3.47 15.24
C THR A 88 3.47 -2.76 14.77
N ARG A 89 2.33 -3.39 14.98
CA ARG A 89 1.02 -2.81 14.72
C ARG A 89 0.82 -1.48 15.47
N GLN A 90 1.26 -1.43 16.73
CA GLN A 90 1.10 -0.24 17.56
C GLN A 90 1.90 0.93 17.03
N GLU A 91 3.17 0.70 16.66
CA GLU A 91 4.02 1.74 16.05
C GLU A 91 3.38 2.32 14.78
N LEU A 92 2.84 1.46 13.92
CA LEU A 92 2.20 1.88 12.67
C LEU A 92 0.91 2.67 12.90
N LEU A 93 0.07 2.23 13.85
CA LEU A 93 -1.14 2.96 14.24
C LEU A 93 -0.81 4.31 14.87
N ASP A 94 0.18 4.37 15.74
CA ASP A 94 0.60 5.62 16.38
C ASP A 94 1.19 6.59 15.35
N ALA A 95 1.95 6.09 14.37
CA ALA A 95 2.44 6.89 13.26
C ALA A 95 1.31 7.45 12.38
N LEU A 96 0.25 6.68 12.11
CA LEU A 96 -0.91 7.16 11.38
C LEU A 96 -1.66 8.25 12.16
N ARG A 97 -1.91 8.04 13.46
CA ARG A 97 -2.62 8.99 14.34
C ARG A 97 -1.85 10.29 14.55
N ALA A 98 -0.55 10.18 14.73
CA ALA A 98 0.33 11.34 14.92
C ALA A 98 0.66 12.05 13.61
N ASP A 99 0.15 11.58 12.49
CA ASP A 99 0.45 12.08 11.14
C ASP A 99 1.96 12.12 10.84
N THR A 100 2.71 11.20 11.42
CA THR A 100 4.14 11.05 11.18
C THR A 100 4.41 10.19 9.95
N GLY A 101 5.63 10.22 9.43
CA GLY A 101 6.03 9.50 8.24
C GLY A 101 6.38 10.44 7.09
N VAL A 102 6.49 9.89 5.90
CA VAL A 102 6.84 10.64 4.70
C VAL A 102 5.59 10.85 3.86
N SER A 103 5.26 12.11 3.58
CA SER A 103 4.16 12.49 2.68
C SER A 103 4.70 13.32 1.53
N GLY A 104 4.05 13.22 0.37
CA GLY A 104 4.43 14.00 -0.80
C GLY A 104 3.59 13.65 -2.03
N GLU A 105 3.82 14.40 -3.08
CA GLU A 105 3.19 14.18 -4.38
C GLU A 105 4.10 13.36 -5.28
N ALA A 106 3.50 12.40 -6.00
CA ALA A 106 4.21 11.60 -6.99
C ALA A 106 4.61 12.47 -8.18
N VAL A 107 5.90 12.59 -8.41
CA VAL A 107 6.45 13.35 -9.55
C VAL A 107 6.67 12.40 -10.72
N ALA A 108 6.28 12.83 -11.90
CA ALA A 108 6.60 12.10 -13.11
C ALA A 108 8.12 12.14 -13.36
N GLY A 109 8.72 10.99 -13.60
CA GLY A 109 10.17 10.91 -13.83
C GLY A 109 10.64 9.46 -13.95
N ARG A 110 11.95 9.33 -14.11
CA ARG A 110 12.63 8.03 -14.12
C ARG A 110 13.49 7.91 -12.85
N THR A 111 13.47 6.75 -12.22
CA THR A 111 14.42 6.45 -11.15
C THR A 111 15.79 6.24 -11.74
N VAL A 112 16.79 6.95 -11.20
CA VAL A 112 18.19 6.80 -11.56
C VAL A 112 18.95 6.36 -10.31
N PHE A 113 19.69 5.26 -10.45
CA PHE A 113 20.61 4.79 -9.42
C PHE A 113 22.00 5.30 -9.76
N VAL A 114 22.63 5.99 -8.81
CA VAL A 114 23.99 6.49 -8.94
C VAL A 114 24.89 5.69 -8.04
N PHE A 115 25.84 4.99 -8.63
CA PHE A 115 26.87 4.24 -7.90
C PHE A 115 28.14 5.09 -7.92
N PRO A 116 28.54 5.68 -6.79
CA PRO A 116 29.77 6.46 -6.73
C PRO A 116 31.00 5.56 -6.93
N GLY A 117 32.05 6.12 -7.50
CA GLY A 117 33.35 5.49 -7.61
C GLY A 117 34.10 5.46 -6.26
N GLN A 118 35.44 5.44 -6.31
CA GLN A 118 36.26 5.45 -5.09
C GLN A 118 36.04 6.73 -4.27
N GLY A 119 36.11 6.60 -2.93
CA GLY A 119 36.08 7.71 -2.00
C GLY A 119 34.76 7.87 -1.22
N SER A 120 33.73 7.08 -1.54
CA SER A 120 32.45 7.08 -0.82
C SER A 120 32.32 5.95 0.22
N GLN A 121 33.38 5.16 0.42
CA GLN A 121 33.35 4.05 1.35
C GLN A 121 33.53 4.55 2.79
N TRP A 122 32.75 3.97 3.69
CA TRP A 122 32.86 4.20 5.14
C TRP A 122 32.80 2.85 5.88
N ILE A 123 33.39 2.80 7.06
CA ILE A 123 33.45 1.57 7.86
C ILE A 123 32.03 1.15 8.25
N GLY A 124 31.63 -0.07 7.89
CA GLY A 124 30.29 -0.58 8.16
C GLY A 124 29.25 -0.34 7.04
N MET A 125 29.63 0.17 5.89
CA MET A 125 28.76 0.50 4.77
C MET A 125 27.90 -0.68 4.26
N ALA A 126 28.32 -1.91 4.48
CA ALA A 126 27.61 -3.12 4.07
C ALA A 126 27.26 -4.05 5.25
N ALA A 127 27.35 -3.54 6.49
CA ALA A 127 26.97 -4.27 7.67
C ALA A 127 25.52 -3.87 8.04
N GLY A 128 24.56 -4.69 7.57
CA GLY A 128 23.14 -4.58 7.88
C GLY A 128 22.57 -5.97 8.09
#